data_274e588302987d1f6afdbc71d8371dee
#
_entry.id   274e588302987d1f6afdbc71d8371dee
#
_cell.length_a   1.000
_cell.length_b   1.000
_cell.length_c   1.000
_cell.angle_alpha   90.00
_cell.angle_beta   90.00
_cell.angle_gamma   90.00
#
_symmetry.space_group_name_H-M   'P 1'
#
loop_
_entity.id
_entity.type
_entity.pdbx_description
1 polymer ?
#
loop_
_entity_poly.entity_id
_entity_poly.type
_entity_poly.pdbx_seq_one_letter_code
_entity_poly.pdbx_strand_id
1 'polypeptide(L)'
;IWYPRPEANLKYLIINETISLPAVAFGLNTQGLGSYNDTLERYDTKAFGLYFSGSKNWTFALGNVGVHTGISYNFLEKLDEDTDPNLFFGLDLELNPELSILLEYNSALNENENTAQTMSINSGGYLNAALRWSFVESFYLEFDFNNLLFNDKKVDSFKREMKITYIEYF
;
A
#
# COMPACT_ATOMS: atom_id res chain seq x y z
N ILE A 1 23.89 9.38 -3.57
CA ILE A 1 24.50 8.47 -2.57
C ILE A 1 23.41 7.48 -2.19
N TRP A 2 23.65 6.21 -2.42
CA TRP A 2 22.71 5.14 -2.06
C TRP A 2 22.91 4.83 -0.58
N TYR A 3 21.92 5.11 0.25
CA TYR A 3 21.90 4.73 1.65
C TYR A 3 21.05 3.47 1.80
N PRO A 4 21.64 2.29 1.94
CA PRO A 4 20.87 1.09 2.28
C PRO A 4 20.44 1.19 3.74
N ARG A 5 19.24 1.70 3.96
CA ARG A 5 18.59 1.53 5.27
C ARG A 5 17.96 0.16 5.29
N PRO A 6 18.17 -0.64 6.33
CA PRO A 6 17.48 -1.92 6.44
C PRO A 6 15.98 -1.67 6.56
N GLU A 7 15.23 -2.23 5.64
CA GLU A 7 13.77 -2.16 5.62
C GLU A 7 13.20 -3.49 6.11
N ALA A 8 12.18 -3.42 6.92
CA ALA A 8 11.50 -4.58 7.47
C ALA A 8 9.99 -4.33 7.52
N ASN A 9 9.25 -5.36 7.19
CA ASN A 9 7.81 -5.41 7.42
C ASN A 9 7.49 -6.65 8.25
N LEU A 10 6.80 -6.44 9.37
CA LEU A 10 6.32 -7.50 10.22
C LEU A 10 4.79 -7.41 10.30
N LYS A 11 4.11 -8.48 9.94
CA LYS A 11 2.65 -8.57 10.01
C LYS A 11 2.25 -9.80 10.82
N TYR A 12 1.39 -9.59 11.81
CA TYR A 12 0.85 -10.64 12.66
C TYR A 12 -0.66 -10.71 12.52
N LEU A 13 -1.18 -11.88 12.15
CA LEU A 13 -2.60 -12.13 12.04
C LEU A 13 -3.19 -12.41 13.44
N ILE A 14 -4.10 -11.54 13.88
CA ILE A 14 -4.74 -11.63 15.20
C ILE A 14 -6.02 -12.45 15.12
N ILE A 15 -6.83 -12.20 14.08
CA ILE A 15 -8.13 -12.86 13.87
C ILE A 15 -8.13 -13.42 12.46
N ASN A 16 -8.42 -14.73 12.36
CA ASN A 16 -8.64 -15.36 11.06
C ASN A 16 -10.00 -14.94 10.48
N GLU A 17 -10.07 -14.83 9.18
CA GLU A 17 -11.34 -14.62 8.47
C GLU A 17 -12.29 -15.81 8.72
N THR A 18 -13.55 -15.48 8.98
CA THR A 18 -14.66 -16.44 9.06
C THR A 18 -15.80 -15.97 8.18
N ILE A 19 -16.89 -16.70 8.11
CA ILE A 19 -18.10 -16.26 7.36
C ILE A 19 -18.58 -14.89 7.85
N SER A 20 -18.54 -14.63 9.16
CA SER A 20 -19.09 -13.41 9.77
C SER A 20 -18.06 -12.34 10.10
N LEU A 21 -16.81 -12.73 10.34
CA LEU A 21 -15.75 -11.83 10.79
C LEU A 21 -14.69 -11.65 9.71
N PRO A 22 -14.17 -10.42 9.54
CA PRO A 22 -12.99 -10.21 8.70
C PRO A 22 -11.74 -10.78 9.37
N ALA A 23 -10.72 -11.06 8.58
CA ALA A 23 -9.37 -11.20 9.09
C ALA A 23 -8.89 -9.87 9.66
N VAL A 24 -8.20 -9.89 10.80
CA VAL A 24 -7.59 -8.68 11.38
C VAL A 24 -6.11 -8.94 11.63
N ALA A 25 -5.28 -8.05 11.16
CA ALA A 25 -3.84 -8.12 11.37
C ALA A 25 -3.31 -6.80 11.91
N PHE A 26 -2.23 -6.91 12.67
CA PHE A 26 -1.41 -5.82 13.15
C PHE A 26 -0.02 -5.93 12.54
N GLY A 27 0.62 -4.82 12.22
CA GLY A 27 1.96 -4.85 11.67
C GLY A 27 2.80 -3.64 12.02
N LEU A 28 4.09 -3.82 11.81
CA LEU A 28 5.12 -2.80 11.86
C LEU A 28 5.75 -2.70 10.48
N ASN A 29 5.86 -1.50 9.98
CA ASN A 29 6.55 -1.22 8.72
C ASN A 29 7.65 -0.18 8.95
N THR A 30 8.84 -0.43 8.41
CA THR A 30 9.94 0.54 8.40
C THR A 30 10.30 0.99 6.99
N GLN A 31 9.55 0.52 5.99
CA GLN A 31 9.79 0.74 4.58
C GLN A 31 8.94 1.91 4.07
N GLY A 32 9.60 3.01 3.72
CA GLY A 32 8.97 4.15 3.05
C GLY A 32 9.17 4.11 1.53
N LEU A 33 8.50 5.00 0.82
CA LEU A 33 8.65 5.16 -0.62
C LEU A 33 9.40 6.45 -0.97
N GLY A 34 10.22 6.37 -2.01
CA GLY A 34 10.98 7.51 -2.51
C GLY A 34 12.28 7.76 -1.78
N SER A 35 12.76 9.00 -1.84
CA SER A 35 14.02 9.39 -1.21
C SER A 35 13.83 9.61 0.29
N TYR A 36 14.86 9.29 1.06
CA TYR A 36 14.89 9.64 2.48
C TYR A 36 15.44 11.06 2.67
N ASN A 37 14.74 11.88 3.43
CA ASN A 37 15.15 13.22 3.80
C ASN A 37 15.76 13.19 5.20
N ASP A 38 17.07 13.39 5.29
CA ASP A 38 17.82 13.36 6.57
C ASP A 38 17.45 14.52 7.50
N THR A 39 16.95 15.65 6.99
CA THR A 39 16.56 16.80 7.80
C THR A 39 15.21 16.59 8.48
N LEU A 40 14.27 15.97 7.78
CA LEU A 40 12.94 15.65 8.29
C LEU A 40 12.85 14.23 8.86
N GLU A 41 13.93 13.46 8.77
CA GLU A 41 14.02 12.06 9.22
C GLU A 41 12.86 11.20 8.70
N ARG A 42 12.50 11.38 7.41
CA ARG A 42 11.39 10.66 6.79
C ARG A 42 11.64 10.36 5.31
N TYR A 43 10.91 9.39 4.80
CA TYR A 43 10.78 9.16 3.36
C TYR A 43 9.87 10.20 2.68
N ASP A 44 9.94 10.28 1.36
CA ASP A 44 9.01 11.08 0.55
C ASP A 44 7.55 10.70 0.85
N THR A 45 7.25 9.40 0.93
CA THR A 45 5.99 8.87 1.44
C THR A 45 6.24 8.14 2.75
N LYS A 46 5.62 8.58 3.83
CA LYS A 46 5.79 7.99 5.16
C LYS A 46 5.28 6.57 5.22
N ALA A 47 6.03 5.71 5.91
CA ALA A 47 5.55 4.38 6.23
C ALA A 47 6.10 3.83 7.54
N PHE A 48 7.08 4.51 8.16
CA PHE A 48 7.71 4.01 9.39
C PHE A 48 6.76 4.12 10.58
N GLY A 49 6.08 3.02 10.88
CA GLY A 49 5.10 3.02 11.96
C GLY A 49 4.37 1.69 12.11
N LEU A 50 3.29 1.77 12.87
CA LEU A 50 2.39 0.66 13.12
C LEU A 50 1.16 0.75 12.23
N TYR A 51 0.56 -0.39 11.89
CA TYR A 51 -0.70 -0.42 11.19
C TYR A 51 -1.60 -1.54 11.68
N PHE A 52 -2.91 -1.32 11.55
CA PHE A 52 -3.93 -2.34 11.65
C PHE A 52 -4.60 -2.49 10.29
N SER A 53 -4.89 -3.71 9.89
CA SER A 53 -5.60 -4.00 8.66
C SER A 53 -6.70 -5.02 8.88
N GLY A 54 -7.84 -4.79 8.23
CA GLY A 54 -8.96 -5.72 8.13
C GLY A 54 -9.13 -6.18 6.70
N SER A 55 -9.42 -7.45 6.49
CA SER A 55 -9.62 -8.03 5.16
C SER A 55 -10.80 -8.98 5.16
N LYS A 56 -11.64 -8.87 4.13
CA LYS A 56 -12.81 -9.73 3.96
C LYS A 56 -12.98 -10.13 2.50
N ASN A 57 -13.20 -11.42 2.29
CA ASN A 57 -13.40 -11.99 0.97
C ASN A 57 -14.81 -12.53 0.79
N TRP A 58 -15.35 -12.38 -0.42
CA TRP A 58 -16.62 -12.94 -0.83
C TRP A 58 -16.45 -13.63 -2.18
N THR A 59 -17.11 -14.79 -2.29
CA THR A 59 -17.16 -15.54 -3.55
C THR A 59 -18.52 -15.33 -4.19
N PHE A 60 -18.50 -14.94 -5.46
CA PHE A 60 -19.67 -14.74 -6.30
C PHE A 60 -19.61 -15.68 -7.51
N ALA A 61 -20.70 -15.75 -8.27
CA ALA A 61 -20.75 -16.61 -9.47
C ALA A 61 -19.72 -16.22 -10.55
N LEU A 62 -19.30 -14.96 -10.56
CA LEU A 62 -18.37 -14.41 -11.58
C LEU A 62 -16.91 -14.29 -11.09
N GLY A 63 -16.61 -14.68 -9.85
CA GLY A 63 -15.26 -14.57 -9.28
C GLY A 63 -15.28 -14.23 -7.80
N ASN A 64 -14.11 -13.88 -7.27
CA ASN A 64 -13.95 -13.49 -5.87
C ASN A 64 -13.74 -11.98 -5.75
N VAL A 65 -14.21 -11.41 -4.65
CA VAL A 65 -14.00 -10.01 -4.30
C VAL A 65 -13.38 -9.95 -2.91
N GLY A 66 -12.20 -9.37 -2.80
CA GLY A 66 -11.54 -9.04 -1.55
C GLY A 66 -11.63 -7.55 -1.25
N VAL A 67 -12.01 -7.20 -0.04
CA VAL A 67 -11.99 -5.81 0.44
C VAL A 67 -11.01 -5.74 1.61
N HIS A 68 -10.13 -4.76 1.54
CA HIS A 68 -9.10 -4.52 2.53
C HIS A 68 -9.19 -3.07 3.00
N THR A 69 -9.00 -2.86 4.28
CA THR A 69 -8.93 -1.51 4.85
C THR A 69 -7.96 -1.50 6.01
N GLY A 70 -7.43 -0.34 6.31
CA GLY A 70 -6.60 -0.22 7.48
C GLY A 70 -6.28 1.21 7.84
N ILE A 71 -5.64 1.32 8.98
CA ILE A 71 -5.16 2.58 9.54
C ILE A 71 -3.69 2.40 9.91
N SER A 72 -2.87 3.37 9.60
CA SER A 72 -1.47 3.42 10.00
C SER A 72 -1.15 4.68 10.78
N TYR A 73 -0.12 4.60 11.61
CA TYR A 73 0.38 5.71 12.40
C TYR A 73 1.90 5.73 12.39
N ASN A 74 2.48 6.80 11.83
CA ASN A 74 3.90 6.96 11.57
C ASN A 74 4.60 7.70 12.73
N PHE A 75 4.72 7.04 13.87
CA PHE A 75 5.18 7.64 15.12
C PHE A 75 6.67 8.01 15.16
N LEU A 76 7.46 7.58 14.20
CA LEU A 76 8.89 7.89 14.08
C LEU A 76 9.22 8.95 13.03
N GLU A 77 8.28 9.33 12.18
CA GLU A 77 8.44 10.32 11.12
C GLU A 77 7.63 11.57 11.45
N LYS A 78 8.03 12.30 12.50
CA LYS A 78 7.25 13.42 13.10
C LYS A 78 7.89 14.80 12.95
N LEU A 79 9.11 14.88 12.41
CA LEU A 79 9.80 16.17 12.34
C LEU A 79 9.19 17.12 11.31
N ASP A 80 8.28 16.64 10.49
CA ASP A 80 7.47 17.44 9.57
C ASP A 80 6.20 18.02 10.23
N GLU A 81 6.01 17.80 11.55
CA GLU A 81 4.87 18.24 12.34
C GLU A 81 3.52 17.61 11.97
N ASP A 82 3.46 16.77 10.94
CA ASP A 82 2.27 16.01 10.57
C ASP A 82 2.23 14.68 11.31
N THR A 83 1.35 14.57 12.27
CA THR A 83 1.19 13.37 13.12
C THR A 83 -0.15 12.68 12.92
N ASP A 84 -0.87 13.00 11.87
CA ASP A 84 -2.16 12.40 11.60
C ASP A 84 -2.06 10.91 11.28
N PRO A 85 -3.04 10.10 11.70
CA PRO A 85 -3.15 8.73 11.25
C PRO A 85 -3.55 8.70 9.79
N ASN A 86 -3.04 7.72 9.04
CA ASN A 86 -3.38 7.54 7.65
C ASN A 86 -4.34 6.37 7.45
N LEU A 87 -5.23 6.47 6.47
CA LEU A 87 -6.18 5.45 6.08
C LEU A 87 -5.83 4.87 4.71
N PHE A 88 -5.98 3.57 4.56
CA PHE A 88 -5.81 2.91 3.28
C PHE A 88 -6.94 1.91 3.01
N PHE A 89 -7.25 1.73 1.73
CA PHE A 89 -8.29 0.84 1.24
C PHE A 89 -7.75 0.04 0.06
N GLY A 90 -8.15 -1.22 -0.04
CA GLY A 90 -7.84 -2.10 -1.14
C GLY A 90 -9.07 -2.85 -1.61
N LEU A 91 -9.10 -3.15 -2.90
CA LEU A 91 -10.12 -3.97 -3.54
C LEU A 91 -9.43 -4.93 -4.50
N ASP A 92 -9.66 -6.21 -4.31
CA ASP A 92 -9.19 -7.28 -5.18
C ASP A 92 -10.40 -7.88 -5.90
N LEU A 93 -10.37 -7.87 -7.23
CA LEU A 93 -11.39 -8.45 -8.09
C LEU A 93 -10.78 -9.59 -8.88
N GLU A 94 -11.02 -10.81 -8.47
CA GLU A 94 -10.64 -12.00 -9.22
C GLU A 94 -11.73 -12.30 -10.27
N LEU A 95 -11.43 -11.99 -11.53
CA LEU A 95 -12.35 -12.16 -12.65
C LEU A 95 -12.45 -13.63 -13.06
N ASN A 96 -11.36 -14.35 -12.94
CA ASN A 96 -11.23 -15.78 -13.13
C ASN A 96 -9.94 -16.26 -12.40
N PRO A 97 -9.67 -17.57 -12.31
CA PRO A 97 -8.49 -18.09 -11.61
C PRO A 97 -7.13 -17.54 -12.10
N GLU A 98 -7.09 -17.01 -13.31
CA GLU A 98 -5.86 -16.51 -13.91
C GLU A 98 -5.73 -14.99 -13.84
N LEU A 99 -6.82 -14.24 -13.73
CA LEU A 99 -6.83 -12.78 -13.92
C LEU A 99 -7.50 -12.07 -12.76
N SER A 100 -6.77 -11.16 -12.14
CA SER A 100 -7.27 -10.29 -11.07
C SER A 100 -6.97 -8.82 -11.36
N ILE A 101 -7.88 -7.97 -10.94
CA ILE A 101 -7.71 -6.50 -10.89
C ILE A 101 -7.58 -6.12 -9.42
N LEU A 102 -6.55 -5.32 -9.12
CA LEU A 102 -6.31 -4.79 -7.79
C LEU A 102 -6.45 -3.27 -7.83
N LEU A 103 -7.10 -2.72 -6.82
CA LEU A 103 -7.21 -1.27 -6.61
C LEU A 103 -6.76 -0.95 -5.20
N GLU A 104 -5.98 0.10 -5.05
CA GLU A 104 -5.51 0.59 -3.76
C GLU A 104 -5.68 2.10 -3.67
N TYR A 105 -6.23 2.56 -2.58
CA TYR A 105 -6.32 3.98 -2.26
C TYR A 105 -5.70 4.24 -0.89
N ASN A 106 -4.76 5.18 -0.87
CA ASN A 106 -4.11 5.68 0.34
C ASN A 106 -4.51 7.14 0.52
N SER A 107 -5.14 7.46 1.63
CA SER A 107 -5.68 8.81 1.87
C SER A 107 -4.61 9.87 2.07
N ALA A 108 -3.38 9.48 2.44
CA ALA A 108 -2.24 10.36 2.70
C ALA A 108 -2.57 11.51 3.67
N LEU A 109 -3.40 11.24 4.69
CA LEU A 109 -3.76 12.23 5.72
C LEU A 109 -2.56 12.65 6.55
N ASN A 110 -1.58 11.78 6.68
CA ASN A 110 -0.30 12.02 7.35
C ASN A 110 0.72 12.80 6.50
N GLU A 111 0.29 13.37 5.37
CA GLU A 111 1.12 14.10 4.41
C GLU A 111 0.45 15.39 3.90
N ASN A 112 -0.51 15.92 4.65
CA ASN A 112 -1.34 17.04 4.21
C ASN A 112 -1.00 18.39 4.85
N GLU A 113 -0.08 18.42 5.82
CA GLU A 113 0.32 19.67 6.49
C GLU A 113 1.12 20.61 5.59
N ASN A 114 0.74 21.89 5.61
CA ASN A 114 1.32 22.91 4.73
C ASN A 114 2.77 23.31 5.09
N THR A 115 3.25 22.96 6.28
CA THR A 115 4.64 23.21 6.70
C THR A 115 5.63 22.37 5.93
N ALA A 116 5.19 21.26 5.41
CA ALA A 116 6.01 20.37 4.62
C ALA A 116 6.02 20.77 3.13
N GLN A 117 6.54 21.95 2.80
CA GLN A 117 6.73 22.40 1.39
C GLN A 117 7.54 21.43 0.52
N THR A 118 8.09 20.40 1.13
CA THR A 118 8.85 19.34 0.46
C THR A 118 8.02 18.08 0.19
N MET A 119 6.74 18.06 0.56
CA MET A 119 5.90 16.88 0.46
C MET A 119 5.59 16.49 -0.98
N SER A 120 5.49 15.20 -1.18
CA SER A 120 5.34 14.58 -2.49
C SER A 120 3.93 14.66 -3.05
N ILE A 121 2.94 15.01 -2.22
CA ILE A 121 1.51 14.99 -2.58
C ILE A 121 0.89 16.39 -2.64
N ASN A 122 -0.05 16.58 -3.55
CA ASN A 122 -0.84 17.81 -3.61
C ASN A 122 -2.02 17.79 -2.64
N SER A 123 -2.88 16.81 -2.71
CA SER A 123 -4.00 16.53 -1.81
C SER A 123 -4.85 15.40 -2.42
N GLY A 124 -5.71 14.76 -1.61
CA GLY A 124 -6.66 13.76 -2.12
C GLY A 124 -6.10 12.36 -2.24
N GLY A 125 -4.93 12.09 -1.66
CA GLY A 125 -4.36 10.74 -1.55
C GLY A 125 -3.80 10.18 -2.85
N TYR A 126 -3.45 8.90 -2.81
CA TYR A 126 -2.92 8.13 -3.95
C TYR A 126 -3.90 7.04 -4.35
N LEU A 127 -4.19 6.95 -5.63
CA LEU A 127 -4.93 5.82 -6.22
C LEU A 127 -3.98 5.03 -7.11
N ASN A 128 -3.92 3.74 -6.85
CA ASN A 128 -3.15 2.78 -7.62
C ASN A 128 -4.07 1.68 -8.15
N ALA A 129 -3.71 1.11 -9.28
CA ALA A 129 -4.37 -0.07 -9.83
C ALA A 129 -3.33 -1.05 -10.33
N ALA A 130 -3.65 -2.34 -10.29
CA ALA A 130 -2.82 -3.36 -10.91
C ALA A 130 -3.67 -4.40 -11.64
N LEU A 131 -3.06 -5.00 -12.66
CA LEU A 131 -3.56 -6.16 -13.35
C LEU A 131 -2.62 -7.32 -13.07
N ARG A 132 -3.10 -8.35 -12.37
CA ARG A 132 -2.34 -9.56 -12.06
C ARG A 132 -2.81 -10.72 -12.91
N TRP A 133 -1.89 -11.35 -13.60
CA TRP A 133 -2.13 -12.52 -14.42
C TRP A 133 -1.31 -13.70 -13.90
N SER A 134 -2.02 -14.79 -13.54
CA SER A 134 -1.45 -16.06 -13.10
C SER A 134 -1.58 -17.07 -14.24
N PHE A 135 -0.60 -17.17 -15.10
CA PHE A 135 -0.65 -18.09 -16.25
C PHE A 135 -0.13 -19.50 -15.94
N VAL A 136 0.48 -19.69 -14.77
CA VAL A 136 0.88 -20.99 -14.21
C VAL A 136 0.74 -20.90 -12.69
N GLU A 137 0.39 -21.98 -12.00
CA GLU A 137 0.07 -22.02 -10.56
C GLU A 137 1.06 -21.30 -9.63
N SER A 138 2.34 -21.25 -10.01
CA SER A 138 3.38 -20.63 -9.17
C SER A 138 3.93 -19.33 -9.74
N PHE A 139 3.38 -18.83 -10.85
CA PHE A 139 3.97 -17.70 -11.56
C PHE A 139 2.95 -16.60 -11.84
N TYR A 140 3.26 -15.41 -11.33
CA TYR A 140 2.40 -14.23 -11.44
C TYR A 140 3.14 -13.12 -12.19
N LEU A 141 2.46 -12.53 -13.16
CA LEU A 141 2.85 -11.30 -13.83
C LEU A 141 1.90 -10.19 -13.39
N GLU A 142 2.44 -9.09 -12.88
CA GLU A 142 1.65 -7.97 -12.40
C GLU A 142 2.11 -6.69 -13.10
N PHE A 143 1.14 -5.94 -13.61
CA PHE A 143 1.33 -4.60 -14.17
C PHE A 143 0.69 -3.59 -13.23
N ASP A 144 1.51 -2.74 -12.63
CA ASP A 144 1.10 -1.71 -11.70
C ASP A 144 1.01 -0.34 -12.38
N PHE A 145 -0.03 0.38 -12.04
CA PHE A 145 -0.28 1.76 -12.45
C PHE A 145 -0.44 2.60 -11.18
N ASN A 146 0.59 3.33 -10.82
CA ASN A 146 0.65 4.11 -9.58
C ASN A 146 0.40 5.59 -9.85
N ASN A 147 -0.17 6.28 -8.85
CA ASN A 147 -0.48 7.71 -8.92
C ASN A 147 -1.51 8.07 -10.01
N LEU A 148 -2.62 7.32 -10.10
CA LEU A 148 -3.68 7.54 -11.09
C LEU A 148 -4.45 8.87 -10.89
N LEU A 149 -4.37 9.48 -9.71
CA LEU A 149 -4.95 10.79 -9.42
C LEU A 149 -4.02 11.95 -9.76
N PHE A 150 -2.79 11.67 -10.20
CA PHE A 150 -1.76 12.67 -10.52
C PHE A 150 -1.45 13.62 -9.36
N ASN A 151 -1.51 13.12 -8.14
CA ASN A 151 -1.30 13.90 -6.92
C ASN A 151 0.17 14.00 -6.48
N ASP A 152 1.06 13.22 -7.07
CA ASP A 152 2.51 13.31 -6.82
C ASP A 152 3.04 14.64 -7.40
N LYS A 153 3.60 15.51 -6.54
CA LYS A 153 4.14 16.80 -6.95
C LYS A 153 5.40 16.73 -7.83
N LYS A 154 6.09 15.60 -7.77
CA LYS A 154 7.35 15.39 -8.50
C LYS A 154 7.14 14.81 -9.88
N VAL A 155 5.98 14.24 -10.16
CA VAL A 155 5.73 13.45 -11.38
C VAL A 155 4.34 13.77 -11.93
N ASP A 156 4.29 14.43 -13.07
CA ASP A 156 3.05 14.80 -13.78
C ASP A 156 2.42 13.64 -14.57
N SER A 157 2.81 12.39 -14.26
CA SER A 157 2.28 11.19 -14.93
C SER A 157 2.12 10.04 -13.95
N PHE A 158 1.28 9.08 -14.30
CA PHE A 158 1.24 7.83 -13.55
C PHE A 158 2.50 7.00 -13.79
N LYS A 159 2.98 6.34 -12.73
CA LYS A 159 4.13 5.42 -12.79
C LYS A 159 3.64 4.05 -13.23
N ARG A 160 4.47 3.34 -13.98
CA ARG A 160 4.20 1.98 -14.46
C ARG A 160 5.31 1.07 -13.99
N GLU A 161 4.92 -0.04 -13.39
CA GLU A 161 5.84 -1.08 -12.94
C GLU A 161 5.37 -2.43 -13.45
N MET A 162 6.30 -3.34 -13.66
CA MET A 162 6.02 -4.73 -13.96
C MET A 162 6.72 -5.59 -12.93
N LYS A 163 5.97 -6.46 -12.27
CA LYS A 163 6.49 -7.42 -11.31
C LYS A 163 6.32 -8.83 -11.81
N ILE A 164 7.32 -9.64 -11.55
CA ILE A 164 7.29 -11.08 -11.79
C ILE A 164 7.48 -11.74 -10.43
N THR A 165 6.52 -12.57 -10.04
CA THR A 165 6.57 -13.29 -8.76
C THR A 165 6.51 -14.79 -9.02
N TYR A 166 7.47 -15.52 -8.44
CA TYR A 166 7.47 -16.97 -8.38
C TYR A 166 7.28 -17.41 -6.94
N ILE A 167 6.33 -18.33 -6.70
CA ILE A 167 6.03 -18.88 -5.38
C ILE A 167 6.24 -20.38 -5.41
N GLU A 168 7.09 -20.89 -4.53
CA GLU A 168 7.28 -22.33 -4.32
C GLU A 168 6.90 -22.68 -2.88
N TYR A 169 6.12 -23.74 -2.74
CA TYR A 169 5.72 -24.28 -1.44
C TYR A 169 6.59 -25.51 -1.13
N PHE A 170 7.26 -25.50 -0.02
CA PHE A 170 8.13 -26.58 0.49
C PHE A 170 7.42 -27.44 1.50
#